data_a4d5121509ea35593f2e7966dde2f024
#
_entry.id   a4d5121509ea35593f2e7966dde2f024
#
_cell.length_a   1.000
_cell.length_b   1.000
_cell.length_c   1.000
_cell.angle_alpha   90.00
_cell.angle_beta   90.00
_cell.angle_gamma   90.00
#
_symmetry.space_group_name_H-M   'P 1'
#
loop_
_entity.id
_entity.type
_entity.pdbx_description
1 polymer ?
#
loop_
_entity_poly.entity_id
_entity_poly.type
_entity_poly.pdbx_seq_one_letter_code
_entity_poly.pdbx_strand_id
1 'polypeptide(L)'
;VSCEEDPHSSIRVNAMGTYHVLEAARLFDVNRVIFSSSIGTYGSGISGDSIDDLTLQRPILLYGACKLFGENLGQFYRRKYGVDFRGLRYPPVVGPGVKSPGVTQYVSWAIEESGKGNPFSIWVRPETRVPVLYFKDVARATVELASASTVNIETINYLLAGPMPSAGELVEMVTAKLPEARIDFEVDEERQALLEHAVRPIDDRFARKEWG
;
A
#
# COMPACT_ATOMS: atom_id res chain seq x y z
N VAL A 1 13.88 4.52 8.08
CA VAL A 1 14.58 5.32 7.05
C VAL A 1 13.65 5.46 5.87
N SER A 2 13.36 6.69 5.46
CA SER A 2 12.59 6.97 4.25
C SER A 2 13.40 6.53 3.02
N CYS A 3 12.71 6.02 1.99
CA CYS A 3 13.38 5.68 0.74
C CYS A 3 14.02 6.90 0.06
N GLU A 4 13.50 8.10 0.32
CA GLU A 4 14.04 9.34 -0.19
C GLU A 4 15.32 9.80 0.56
N GLU A 5 15.45 9.45 1.85
CA GLU A 5 16.62 9.80 2.66
C GLU A 5 17.84 8.92 2.35
N ASP A 6 17.63 7.65 2.01
CA ASP A 6 18.69 6.70 1.61
C ASP A 6 18.30 5.94 0.32
N PRO A 7 18.45 6.59 -0.84
CA PRO A 7 18.14 5.97 -2.15
C PRO A 7 18.96 4.71 -2.43
N HIS A 8 20.22 4.65 -1.97
CA HIS A 8 21.08 3.48 -2.17
C HIS A 8 20.51 2.24 -1.48
N SER A 9 20.21 2.33 -0.18
CA SER A 9 19.59 1.23 0.56
C SER A 9 18.20 0.90 0.03
N SER A 10 17.43 1.91 -0.40
CA SER A 10 16.11 1.71 -0.98
C SER A 10 16.16 0.86 -2.25
N ILE A 11 17.03 1.17 -3.20
CA ILE A 11 17.22 0.40 -4.43
C ILE A 11 17.74 -1.00 -4.11
N ARG A 12 18.74 -1.10 -3.25
CA ARG A 12 19.33 -2.39 -2.88
C ARG A 12 18.30 -3.34 -2.24
N VAL A 13 17.46 -2.85 -1.36
CA VAL A 13 16.47 -3.67 -0.66
C VAL A 13 15.23 -3.90 -1.53
N ASN A 14 14.62 -2.85 -2.06
CA ASN A 14 13.32 -2.97 -2.74
C ASN A 14 13.45 -3.45 -4.19
N ALA A 15 14.46 -3.04 -4.94
CA ALA A 15 14.65 -3.48 -6.33
C ALA A 15 15.51 -4.73 -6.42
N MET A 16 16.75 -4.68 -5.91
CA MET A 16 17.66 -5.82 -5.99
C MET A 16 17.23 -6.98 -5.10
N GLY A 17 16.67 -6.72 -3.91
CA GLY A 17 16.07 -7.75 -3.07
C GLY A 17 14.96 -8.50 -3.77
N THR A 18 14.08 -7.80 -4.48
CA THR A 18 13.00 -8.40 -5.30
C THR A 18 13.59 -9.28 -6.41
N TYR A 19 14.62 -8.78 -7.11
CA TYR A 19 15.33 -9.59 -8.12
C TYR A 19 15.89 -10.88 -7.52
N HIS A 20 16.58 -10.81 -6.39
CA HIS A 20 17.17 -11.99 -5.75
C HIS A 20 16.11 -13.01 -5.31
N VAL A 21 14.95 -12.55 -4.80
CA VAL A 21 13.84 -13.44 -4.43
C VAL A 21 13.28 -14.15 -5.66
N LEU A 22 13.05 -13.42 -6.76
CA LEU A 22 12.53 -14.01 -8.00
C LEU A 22 13.54 -14.97 -8.64
N GLU A 23 14.84 -14.64 -8.62
CA GLU A 23 15.88 -15.52 -9.12
C GLU A 23 16.02 -16.79 -8.26
N ALA A 24 15.94 -16.65 -6.94
CA ALA A 24 15.89 -17.81 -6.05
C ALA A 24 14.64 -18.67 -6.31
N ALA A 25 13.48 -18.06 -6.51
CA ALA A 25 12.26 -18.79 -6.85
C ALA A 25 12.43 -19.58 -8.15
N ARG A 26 13.05 -19.01 -9.18
CA ARG A 26 13.38 -19.69 -10.43
C ARG A 26 14.36 -20.84 -10.25
N LEU A 27 15.44 -20.63 -9.49
CA LEU A 27 16.52 -21.62 -9.30
C LEU A 27 16.11 -22.82 -8.44
N PHE A 28 15.18 -22.59 -7.51
CA PHE A 28 14.72 -23.64 -6.57
C PHE A 28 13.32 -24.14 -6.89
N ASP A 29 12.81 -23.89 -8.09
CA ASP A 29 11.50 -24.35 -8.58
C ASP A 29 10.33 -24.00 -7.63
N VAL A 30 10.37 -22.78 -7.06
CA VAL A 30 9.27 -22.29 -6.23
C VAL A 30 8.07 -21.98 -7.13
N ASN A 31 6.99 -22.70 -6.93
CA ASN A 31 5.82 -22.63 -7.79
C ASN A 31 5.15 -21.26 -7.82
N ARG A 32 5.13 -20.53 -6.69
CA ARG A 32 4.38 -19.27 -6.56
C ARG A 32 5.11 -18.25 -5.72
N VAL A 33 5.05 -16.99 -6.16
CA VAL A 33 5.56 -15.83 -5.44
C VAL A 33 4.44 -14.81 -5.28
N ILE A 34 4.13 -14.43 -4.04
CA ILE A 34 3.23 -13.32 -3.74
C ILE A 34 4.06 -12.08 -3.42
N PHE A 35 3.84 -11.03 -4.20
CA PHE A 35 4.60 -9.78 -4.09
C PHE A 35 3.78 -8.69 -3.40
N SER A 36 4.30 -8.17 -2.30
CA SER A 36 3.75 -7.01 -1.62
C SER A 36 4.08 -5.74 -2.41
N SER A 37 3.18 -5.34 -3.31
CA SER A 37 3.21 -4.06 -3.98
C SER A 37 2.49 -2.99 -3.15
N SER A 38 2.20 -1.84 -3.74
CA SER A 38 1.63 -0.69 -3.04
C SER A 38 0.85 0.21 -4.00
N ILE A 39 -0.16 0.92 -3.49
CA ILE A 39 -0.76 2.04 -4.23
C ILE A 39 0.24 3.18 -4.48
N GLY A 40 1.38 3.20 -3.79
CA GLY A 40 2.48 4.13 -4.08
C GLY A 40 3.09 3.99 -5.47
N THR A 41 2.71 2.97 -6.24
CA THR A 41 3.03 2.84 -7.67
C THR A 41 2.24 3.81 -8.54
N TYR A 42 1.14 4.36 -8.05
CA TYR A 42 0.37 5.44 -8.66
C TYR A 42 0.88 6.81 -8.17
N GLY A 43 0.60 7.86 -8.93
CA GLY A 43 1.08 9.20 -8.55
C GLY A 43 0.61 10.26 -9.53
N SER A 44 1.51 10.86 -10.30
CA SER A 44 1.18 11.98 -11.17
C SER A 44 0.33 11.60 -12.39
N GLY A 45 -0.55 12.52 -12.79
CA GLY A 45 -1.30 12.41 -14.04
C GLY A 45 -2.41 11.35 -14.03
N ILE A 46 -2.93 11.00 -12.86
CA ILE A 46 -4.13 10.17 -12.76
C ILE A 46 -5.31 10.95 -13.32
N SER A 47 -5.93 10.41 -14.36
CA SER A 47 -7.19 10.92 -14.90
C SER A 47 -8.36 10.11 -14.36
N GLY A 48 -9.40 10.80 -13.87
CA GLY A 48 -10.59 10.17 -13.29
C GLY A 48 -10.66 10.24 -11.77
N ASP A 49 -11.82 9.84 -11.25
CA ASP A 49 -12.16 9.98 -9.83
C ASP A 49 -11.73 8.77 -8.99
N SER A 50 -11.32 7.67 -9.63
CA SER A 50 -10.84 6.44 -8.99
C SER A 50 -9.69 5.82 -9.77
N ILE A 51 -8.96 4.91 -9.12
CA ILE A 51 -7.94 4.06 -9.76
C ILE A 51 -8.40 2.61 -9.76
N ASP A 52 -8.06 1.92 -10.84
CA ASP A 52 -8.21 0.47 -10.99
C ASP A 52 -6.87 -0.16 -11.44
N ASP A 53 -6.87 -1.47 -11.68
CA ASP A 53 -5.65 -2.20 -12.06
C ASP A 53 -5.14 -1.85 -13.47
N LEU A 54 -5.95 -1.19 -14.30
CA LEU A 54 -5.60 -0.72 -15.65
C LEU A 54 -5.12 0.74 -15.65
N THR A 55 -5.28 1.45 -14.55
CA THR A 55 -4.85 2.85 -14.43
C THR A 55 -3.33 2.94 -14.56
N LEU A 56 -2.87 3.89 -15.37
CA LEU A 56 -1.45 4.07 -15.65
C LEU A 56 -0.67 4.45 -14.38
N GLN A 57 0.31 3.64 -14.05
CA GLN A 57 1.19 3.83 -12.91
C GLN A 57 2.31 4.82 -13.24
N ARG A 58 2.39 5.92 -12.48
CA ARG A 58 3.43 6.95 -12.57
C ARG A 58 3.86 7.36 -11.16
N PRO A 59 4.67 6.53 -10.48
CA PRO A 59 5.08 6.81 -9.10
C PRO A 59 5.85 8.14 -9.00
N ILE A 60 5.57 8.89 -7.94
CA ILE A 60 6.28 10.13 -7.61
C ILE A 60 7.48 9.82 -6.71
N LEU A 61 7.32 8.85 -5.80
CA LEU A 61 8.34 8.48 -4.82
C LEU A 61 9.20 7.32 -5.31
N LEU A 62 10.46 7.30 -4.91
CA LEU A 62 11.42 6.22 -5.20
C LEU A 62 10.90 4.85 -4.72
N TYR A 63 10.24 4.81 -3.56
CA TYR A 63 9.59 3.60 -3.07
C TYR A 63 8.60 3.04 -4.10
N GLY A 64 7.70 3.88 -4.61
CA GLY A 64 6.72 3.48 -5.64
C GLY A 64 7.38 3.02 -6.93
N ALA A 65 8.45 3.70 -7.35
CA ALA A 65 9.24 3.30 -8.53
C ALA A 65 9.88 1.92 -8.35
N CYS A 66 10.43 1.62 -7.17
CA CYS A 66 10.97 0.30 -6.85
C CYS A 66 9.87 -0.79 -6.83
N LYS A 67 8.67 -0.48 -6.32
CA LYS A 67 7.55 -1.42 -6.33
C LYS A 67 7.06 -1.69 -7.75
N LEU A 68 6.92 -0.66 -8.57
CA LEU A 68 6.57 -0.82 -10.00
C LEU A 68 7.61 -1.63 -10.76
N PHE A 69 8.90 -1.40 -10.49
CA PHE A 69 9.98 -2.25 -11.02
C PHE A 69 9.78 -3.72 -10.63
N GLY A 70 9.44 -4.00 -9.36
CA GLY A 70 9.17 -5.35 -8.86
C GLY A 70 7.99 -6.02 -9.57
N GLU A 71 6.90 -5.29 -9.82
CA GLU A 71 5.75 -5.79 -10.59
C GLU A 71 6.15 -6.19 -12.02
N ASN A 72 6.86 -5.29 -12.72
CA ASN A 72 7.31 -5.54 -14.08
C ASN A 72 8.31 -6.71 -14.15
N LEU A 73 9.21 -6.79 -13.19
CA LEU A 73 10.16 -7.90 -13.08
C LEU A 73 9.44 -9.23 -12.82
N GLY A 74 8.46 -9.25 -11.90
CA GLY A 74 7.65 -10.43 -11.63
C GLY A 74 6.86 -10.92 -12.85
N GLN A 75 6.28 -9.99 -13.62
CA GLN A 75 5.62 -10.32 -14.90
C GLN A 75 6.61 -10.90 -15.92
N PHE A 76 7.86 -10.39 -15.97
CA PHE A 76 8.90 -10.95 -16.80
C PHE A 76 9.23 -12.39 -16.39
N TYR A 77 9.40 -12.66 -15.08
CA TYR A 77 9.67 -14.02 -14.57
C TYR A 77 8.51 -14.98 -14.84
N ARG A 78 7.26 -14.52 -14.69
CA ARG A 78 6.07 -15.29 -15.05
C ARG A 78 6.09 -15.68 -16.53
N ARG A 79 6.29 -14.71 -17.44
CA ARG A 79 6.30 -14.95 -18.89
C ARG A 79 7.50 -15.77 -19.36
N LYS A 80 8.68 -15.51 -18.82
CA LYS A 80 9.94 -16.08 -19.29
C LYS A 80 10.24 -17.46 -18.68
N TYR A 81 9.94 -17.62 -17.40
CA TYR A 81 10.36 -18.76 -16.61
C TYR A 81 9.22 -19.57 -16.00
N GLY A 82 7.98 -19.15 -16.18
CA GLY A 82 6.81 -19.86 -15.67
C GLY A 82 6.57 -19.71 -14.16
N VAL A 83 7.27 -18.82 -13.46
CA VAL A 83 7.02 -18.54 -12.04
C VAL A 83 5.62 -17.94 -11.89
N ASP A 84 4.75 -18.55 -11.09
CA ASP A 84 3.41 -18.01 -10.80
C ASP A 84 3.53 -16.80 -9.86
N PHE A 85 3.88 -15.66 -10.47
CA PHE A 85 3.98 -14.38 -9.76
C PHE A 85 2.62 -13.70 -9.69
N ARG A 86 2.27 -13.18 -8.49
CA ARG A 86 1.05 -12.43 -8.22
C ARG A 86 1.38 -11.28 -7.27
N GLY A 87 0.86 -10.09 -7.54
CA GLY A 87 1.09 -8.90 -6.74
C GLY A 87 -0.17 -8.37 -6.08
N LEU A 88 -0.03 -7.78 -4.89
CA LEU A 88 -1.07 -7.02 -4.22
C LEU A 88 -0.59 -5.58 -3.99
N ARG A 89 -1.32 -4.60 -4.51
CA ARG A 89 -1.10 -3.17 -4.31
C ARG A 89 -1.87 -2.72 -3.10
N TYR A 90 -1.23 -2.82 -1.94
CA TYR A 90 -1.85 -2.45 -0.68
C TYR A 90 -2.05 -0.93 -0.57
N PRO A 91 -3.24 -0.48 -0.12
CA PRO A 91 -3.38 0.85 0.46
C PRO A 91 -2.67 0.93 1.81
N PRO A 92 -2.65 2.09 2.48
CA PRO A 92 -2.19 2.21 3.85
C PRO A 92 -2.81 1.16 4.76
N VAL A 93 -1.95 0.37 5.38
CA VAL A 93 -2.37 -0.73 6.27
C VAL A 93 -2.42 -0.22 7.70
N VAL A 94 -3.59 -0.36 8.33
CA VAL A 94 -3.82 0.03 9.72
C VAL A 94 -3.59 -1.17 10.63
N GLY A 95 -2.70 -1.00 11.59
CA GLY A 95 -2.39 -2.04 12.57
C GLY A 95 -1.44 -1.55 13.64
N PRO A 96 -1.31 -2.27 14.76
CA PRO A 96 -0.41 -1.89 15.84
C PRO A 96 1.06 -2.11 15.49
N GLY A 97 1.95 -1.32 16.11
CA GLY A 97 3.39 -1.56 16.13
C GLY A 97 4.13 -1.13 14.85
N VAL A 98 3.54 -0.37 13.96
CA VAL A 98 4.24 0.19 12.81
C VAL A 98 5.21 1.27 13.26
N LYS A 99 6.51 1.09 12.96
CA LYS A 99 7.59 1.98 13.41
C LYS A 99 8.16 2.87 12.30
N SER A 100 7.93 2.51 11.03
CA SER A 100 8.47 3.25 9.91
C SER A 100 7.63 4.49 9.62
N PRO A 101 8.22 5.69 9.59
CA PRO A 101 7.50 6.89 9.21
C PRO A 101 7.10 6.81 7.72
N GLY A 102 5.85 7.08 7.45
CA GLY A 102 5.28 7.17 6.10
C GLY A 102 4.25 8.28 6.06
N VAL A 103 3.97 8.80 4.87
CA VAL A 103 3.07 9.95 4.69
C VAL A 103 1.67 9.67 5.27
N THR A 104 1.17 8.45 5.15
CA THR A 104 -0.15 8.01 5.64
C THR A 104 -0.11 7.36 7.02
N GLN A 105 1.05 7.32 7.68
CA GLN A 105 1.22 6.57 8.93
C GLN A 105 0.45 7.18 10.11
N TYR A 106 0.05 8.45 10.01
CA TYR A 106 -0.79 9.10 11.01
C TYR A 106 -2.05 8.29 11.34
N VAL A 107 -2.61 7.54 10.38
CA VAL A 107 -3.83 6.74 10.60
C VAL A 107 -3.62 5.68 11.69
N SER A 108 -2.53 4.92 11.62
CA SER A 108 -2.21 3.92 12.66
C SER A 108 -1.76 4.56 13.96
N TRP A 109 -0.92 5.59 13.88
CA TRP A 109 -0.31 6.21 15.05
C TRP A 109 -1.32 7.02 15.88
N ALA A 110 -2.28 7.70 15.24
CA ALA A 110 -3.35 8.39 15.97
C ALA A 110 -4.15 7.41 16.86
N ILE A 111 -4.45 6.22 16.34
CA ILE A 111 -5.14 5.17 17.10
C ILE A 111 -4.23 4.61 18.20
N GLU A 112 -3.00 4.29 17.87
CA GLU A 112 -2.05 3.65 18.79
C GLU A 112 -1.67 4.58 19.96
N GLU A 113 -1.32 5.84 19.67
CA GLU A 113 -0.95 6.81 20.71
C GLU A 113 -2.14 7.20 21.57
N SER A 114 -3.34 7.35 21.01
CA SER A 114 -4.56 7.53 21.80
C SER A 114 -4.83 6.36 22.73
N GLY A 115 -4.63 5.13 22.26
CA GLY A 115 -4.78 3.93 23.08
C GLY A 115 -3.76 3.83 24.24
N LYS A 116 -2.62 4.49 24.11
CA LYS A 116 -1.60 4.64 25.18
C LYS A 116 -1.87 5.84 26.10
N GLY A 117 -2.84 6.69 25.78
CA GLY A 117 -3.11 7.93 26.51
C GLY A 117 -2.18 9.10 26.14
N ASN A 118 -1.38 8.95 25.09
CA ASN A 118 -0.48 9.99 24.60
C ASN A 118 -1.21 10.98 23.67
N PRO A 119 -0.84 12.27 23.67
CA PRO A 119 -1.29 13.20 22.65
C PRO A 119 -0.67 12.87 21.30
N PHE A 120 -1.38 13.18 20.22
CA PHE A 120 -0.89 12.98 18.86
C PHE A 120 -1.33 14.11 17.93
N SER A 121 -0.40 14.65 17.12
CA SER A 121 -0.70 15.65 16.10
C SER A 121 -0.69 15.01 14.72
N ILE A 122 -1.82 15.15 14.00
CA ILE A 122 -1.98 14.67 12.63
C ILE A 122 -1.42 15.73 11.68
N TRP A 123 -0.52 15.31 10.77
CA TRP A 123 0.20 16.21 9.85
C TRP A 123 -0.48 16.45 8.50
N VAL A 124 -1.78 16.15 8.39
CA VAL A 124 -2.60 16.46 7.21
C VAL A 124 -3.83 17.25 7.61
N ARG A 125 -4.50 17.85 6.63
CA ARG A 125 -5.76 18.58 6.87
C ARG A 125 -6.89 17.64 7.29
N PRO A 126 -7.85 18.09 8.10
CA PRO A 126 -8.98 17.26 8.55
C PRO A 126 -9.79 16.62 7.41
N GLU A 127 -9.93 17.29 6.28
CA GLU A 127 -10.66 16.80 5.10
C GLU A 127 -9.85 15.80 4.25
N THR A 128 -8.56 15.63 4.50
CA THR A 128 -7.69 14.71 3.74
C THR A 128 -8.14 13.28 3.91
N ARG A 129 -8.46 12.63 2.78
CA ARG A 129 -8.94 11.24 2.73
C ARG A 129 -7.86 10.31 2.24
N VAL A 130 -7.73 9.15 2.88
CA VAL A 130 -6.85 8.07 2.41
C VAL A 130 -7.56 6.73 2.51
N PRO A 131 -7.46 5.86 1.48
CA PRO A 131 -7.98 4.50 1.57
C PRO A 131 -7.15 3.72 2.60
N VAL A 132 -7.79 2.91 3.41
CA VAL A 132 -7.10 2.13 4.45
C VAL A 132 -7.60 0.69 4.47
N LEU A 133 -6.73 -0.24 4.88
CA LEU A 133 -7.10 -1.63 5.15
C LEU A 133 -6.59 -2.06 6.53
N TYR A 134 -7.41 -2.83 7.22
CA TYR A 134 -6.99 -3.45 8.47
C TYR A 134 -6.00 -4.59 8.20
N PHE A 135 -4.93 -4.69 8.99
CA PHE A 135 -3.85 -5.63 8.72
C PHE A 135 -4.28 -7.10 8.63
N LYS A 136 -5.35 -7.51 9.35
CA LYS A 136 -5.90 -8.86 9.26
C LYS A 136 -6.61 -9.12 7.93
N ASP A 137 -7.26 -8.10 7.37
CA ASP A 137 -7.88 -8.22 6.05
C ASP A 137 -6.81 -8.28 4.95
N VAL A 138 -5.74 -7.52 5.10
CA VAL A 138 -4.54 -7.63 4.24
C VAL A 138 -3.94 -9.02 4.28
N ALA A 139 -3.78 -9.60 5.48
CA ALA A 139 -3.25 -10.95 5.64
C ALA A 139 -4.19 -11.99 5.00
N ARG A 140 -5.52 -11.85 5.21
CA ARG A 140 -6.52 -12.72 4.58
C ARG A 140 -6.45 -12.64 3.06
N ALA A 141 -6.51 -11.46 2.47
CA ALA A 141 -6.43 -11.26 1.02
C ALA A 141 -5.13 -11.86 0.43
N THR A 142 -4.01 -11.75 1.17
CA THR A 142 -2.73 -12.36 0.75
C THR A 142 -2.83 -13.87 0.67
N VAL A 143 -3.45 -14.52 1.66
CA VAL A 143 -3.65 -15.97 1.69
C VAL A 143 -4.65 -16.42 0.62
N GLU A 144 -5.74 -15.68 0.43
CA GLU A 144 -6.76 -15.95 -0.60
C GLU A 144 -6.14 -15.88 -2.00
N LEU A 145 -5.39 -14.79 -2.32
CA LEU A 145 -4.66 -14.71 -3.59
C LEU A 145 -3.63 -15.83 -3.74
N ALA A 146 -2.91 -16.17 -2.66
CA ALA A 146 -1.95 -17.27 -2.70
C ALA A 146 -2.60 -18.62 -2.95
N SER A 147 -3.85 -18.82 -2.53
CA SER A 147 -4.60 -20.07 -2.67
C SER A 147 -5.43 -20.14 -3.95
N ALA A 148 -5.66 -19.01 -4.61
CA ALA A 148 -6.48 -18.92 -5.81
C ALA A 148 -5.92 -19.80 -6.96
N SER A 149 -6.82 -20.36 -7.77
CA SER A 149 -6.44 -21.16 -8.93
C SER A 149 -5.72 -20.31 -9.97
N THR A 150 -4.60 -20.81 -10.49
CA THR A 150 -3.79 -20.10 -11.50
C THR A 150 -4.57 -19.78 -12.79
N VAL A 151 -5.56 -20.60 -13.12
CA VAL A 151 -6.39 -20.40 -14.33
C VAL A 151 -7.30 -19.19 -14.25
N ASN A 152 -7.56 -18.67 -13.05
CA ASN A 152 -8.39 -17.50 -12.83
C ASN A 152 -7.58 -16.19 -12.80
N ILE A 153 -6.26 -16.29 -12.72
CA ILE A 153 -5.36 -15.12 -12.53
C ILE A 153 -4.95 -14.55 -13.88
N GLU A 154 -5.69 -13.51 -14.31
CA GLU A 154 -5.45 -12.78 -15.55
C GLU A 154 -4.73 -11.45 -15.30
N THR A 155 -5.15 -10.70 -14.27
CA THR A 155 -4.68 -9.34 -13.98
C THR A 155 -3.27 -9.31 -13.37
N ILE A 156 -2.86 -10.35 -12.65
CA ILE A 156 -1.54 -10.55 -12.02
C ILE A 156 -1.28 -9.64 -10.82
N ASN A 157 -1.39 -8.31 -10.96
CA ASN A 157 -1.19 -7.34 -9.88
C ASN A 157 -2.51 -6.65 -9.56
N TYR A 158 -2.99 -6.82 -8.34
CA TYR A 158 -4.34 -6.42 -7.92
C TYR A 158 -4.31 -5.29 -6.90
N LEU A 159 -5.18 -4.31 -7.09
CA LEU A 159 -5.56 -3.36 -6.05
C LEU A 159 -6.46 -4.01 -5.00
N LEU A 160 -6.38 -3.52 -3.78
CA LEU A 160 -7.31 -3.85 -2.71
C LEU A 160 -8.00 -2.57 -2.25
N ALA A 161 -9.31 -2.53 -2.35
CA ALA A 161 -10.11 -1.42 -1.85
C ALA A 161 -10.39 -1.55 -0.36
N GLY A 162 -10.53 -0.42 0.30
CA GLY A 162 -10.96 -0.30 1.68
C GLY A 162 -11.71 1.01 1.92
N PRO A 163 -12.23 1.23 3.14
CA PRO A 163 -12.84 2.49 3.49
C PRO A 163 -11.84 3.64 3.31
N MET A 164 -12.36 4.84 3.01
CA MET A 164 -11.56 6.03 2.75
C MET A 164 -11.99 7.17 3.69
N PRO A 165 -11.75 7.04 5.00
CA PRO A 165 -12.11 8.08 5.96
C PRO A 165 -11.27 9.34 5.74
N SER A 166 -11.84 10.50 6.09
CA SER A 166 -11.03 11.69 6.27
C SER A 166 -10.26 11.63 7.60
N ALA A 167 -9.23 12.44 7.73
CA ALA A 167 -8.49 12.54 8.98
C ALA A 167 -9.39 13.04 10.14
N GLY A 168 -10.35 13.94 9.84
CA GLY A 168 -11.37 14.37 10.82
C GLY A 168 -12.30 13.23 11.23
N GLU A 169 -12.85 12.47 10.26
CA GLU A 169 -13.67 11.29 10.57
C GLU A 169 -12.89 10.26 11.40
N LEU A 170 -11.59 10.09 11.17
CA LEU A 170 -10.73 9.23 11.99
C LEU A 170 -10.69 9.73 13.44
N VAL A 171 -10.51 11.03 13.66
CA VAL A 171 -10.51 11.64 15.00
C VAL A 171 -11.85 11.40 15.69
N GLU A 172 -12.98 11.62 15.00
CA GLU A 172 -14.31 11.35 15.52
C GLU A 172 -14.48 9.88 15.93
N MET A 173 -14.05 8.94 15.10
CA MET A 173 -14.11 7.50 15.41
C MET A 173 -13.25 7.13 16.61
N VAL A 174 -12.06 7.71 16.74
CA VAL A 174 -11.17 7.46 17.89
C VAL A 174 -11.76 8.04 19.16
N THR A 175 -12.19 9.31 19.15
CA THR A 175 -12.73 9.99 20.33
C THR A 175 -14.07 9.40 20.78
N ALA A 176 -14.88 8.87 19.87
CA ALA A 176 -16.11 8.14 20.24
C ALA A 176 -15.82 6.86 21.03
N LYS A 177 -14.65 6.25 20.88
CA LYS A 177 -14.22 5.04 21.60
C LYS A 177 -13.31 5.36 22.79
N LEU A 178 -12.55 6.42 22.71
CA LEU A 178 -11.58 6.89 23.68
C LEU A 178 -11.83 8.39 23.94
N PRO A 179 -12.81 8.76 24.78
CA PRO A 179 -13.19 10.15 25.01
C PRO A 179 -12.03 11.03 25.54
N GLU A 180 -11.05 10.43 26.19
CA GLU A 180 -9.85 11.12 26.71
C GLU A 180 -8.74 11.30 25.65
N ALA A 181 -8.95 10.82 24.41
CA ALA A 181 -7.96 10.98 23.36
C ALA A 181 -7.72 12.46 23.05
N ARG A 182 -6.43 12.82 22.92
CA ARG A 182 -5.98 14.17 22.62
C ARG A 182 -5.32 14.17 21.25
N ILE A 183 -6.10 14.47 20.23
CA ILE A 183 -5.64 14.52 18.84
C ILE A 183 -5.88 15.93 18.30
N ASP A 184 -4.84 16.54 17.76
CA ASP A 184 -4.89 17.81 17.09
C ASP A 184 -4.33 17.72 15.65
N PHE A 185 -4.26 18.82 14.93
CA PHE A 185 -3.77 18.89 13.57
C PHE A 185 -2.63 19.90 13.47
N GLU A 186 -1.47 19.44 12.99
CA GLU A 186 -0.31 20.27 12.67
C GLU A 186 0.15 19.93 11.24
N VAL A 187 -0.38 20.66 10.27
CA VAL A 187 -0.25 20.33 8.85
C VAL A 187 1.18 20.52 8.36
N ASP A 188 1.74 19.44 7.77
CA ASP A 188 2.98 19.44 7.02
C ASP A 188 2.61 19.56 5.52
N GLU A 189 2.84 20.71 4.95
CA GLU A 189 2.42 21.04 3.57
C GLU A 189 3.10 20.15 2.52
N GLU A 190 4.32 19.68 2.75
CA GLU A 190 5.00 18.76 1.83
C GLU A 190 4.31 17.39 1.80
N ARG A 191 4.00 16.81 2.95
CA ARG A 191 3.26 15.55 3.06
C ARG A 191 1.84 15.68 2.54
N GLN A 192 1.19 16.81 2.82
CA GLN A 192 -0.15 17.10 2.32
C GLN A 192 -0.19 17.09 0.78
N ALA A 193 0.73 17.79 0.14
CA ALA A 193 0.81 17.87 -1.31
C ALA A 193 1.02 16.49 -1.98
N LEU A 194 1.83 15.62 -1.36
CA LEU A 194 2.02 14.25 -1.86
C LEU A 194 0.72 13.45 -1.89
N LEU A 195 -0.14 13.61 -0.86
CA LEU A 195 -1.43 12.89 -0.80
C LEU A 195 -2.46 13.45 -1.79
N GLU A 196 -2.54 14.75 -1.94
CA GLU A 196 -3.48 15.40 -2.88
C GLU A 196 -3.27 14.94 -4.32
N HIS A 197 -2.03 14.69 -4.73
CA HIS A 197 -1.71 14.28 -6.08
C HIS A 197 -1.82 12.77 -6.32
N ALA A 198 -1.58 11.94 -5.30
CA ALA A 198 -1.39 10.50 -5.48
C ALA A 198 -2.58 9.65 -5.04
N VAL A 199 -3.47 10.16 -4.18
CA VAL A 199 -4.51 9.34 -3.54
C VAL A 199 -5.86 9.52 -4.21
N ARG A 200 -6.48 8.40 -4.58
CA ARG A 200 -7.83 8.32 -5.17
C ARG A 200 -8.58 7.13 -4.57
N PRO A 201 -9.91 7.11 -4.63
CA PRO A 201 -10.70 5.91 -4.39
C PRO A 201 -10.22 4.74 -5.23
N ILE A 202 -10.30 3.54 -4.68
CA ILE A 202 -9.82 2.31 -5.32
C ILE A 202 -11.00 1.49 -5.80
N ASP A 203 -10.94 1.04 -7.05
CA ASP A 203 -11.83 0.05 -7.63
C ASP A 203 -11.09 -1.29 -7.75
N ASP A 204 -11.43 -2.25 -6.91
CA ASP A 204 -10.82 -3.57 -6.83
C ASP A 204 -11.61 -4.67 -7.57
N ARG A 205 -12.42 -4.27 -8.57
CA ARG A 205 -13.31 -5.19 -9.31
C ARG A 205 -12.60 -6.39 -9.90
N PHE A 206 -11.32 -6.27 -10.30
CA PHE A 206 -10.57 -7.38 -10.87
C PHE A 206 -10.22 -8.42 -9.79
N ALA A 207 -9.80 -7.99 -8.61
CA ALA A 207 -9.58 -8.88 -7.49
C ALA A 207 -10.84 -9.67 -7.15
N ARG A 208 -11.98 -8.97 -6.98
CA ARG A 208 -13.28 -9.59 -6.69
C ARG A 208 -13.75 -10.55 -7.78
N LYS A 209 -13.47 -10.25 -9.05
CA LYS A 209 -13.85 -11.11 -10.18
C LYS A 209 -13.02 -12.37 -10.24
N GLU A 210 -11.71 -12.26 -10.02
CA GLU A 210 -10.77 -13.32 -10.35
C GLU A 210 -10.46 -14.26 -9.16
N TRP A 211 -10.57 -13.78 -7.93
CA TRP A 211 -10.24 -14.61 -6.76
C TRP A 211 -11.03 -14.28 -5.47
N GLY A 212 -11.97 -13.31 -5.47
CA GLY A 212 -12.85 -12.98 -4.35
C GLY A 212 -12.41 -11.81 -3.54
#